data_5d43bd5b40aa7fe5bb68f2c374ee00d0
#
_entry.id   5d43bd5b40aa7fe5bb68f2c374ee00d0
#
_cell.length_a   1.000
_cell.length_b   1.000
_cell.length_c   1.000
_cell.angle_alpha   90.00
_cell.angle_beta   90.00
_cell.angle_gamma   90.00
#
_symmetry.space_group_name_H-M   'P 1'
#
loop_
_entity.id
_entity.type
_entity.pdbx_description
1 polymer ?
#
loop_
_entity_poly.entity_id
_entity_poly.type
_entity_poly.pdbx_seq_one_letter_code
_entity_poly.pdbx_strand_id
1 'polypeptide(L)'
;MPFYPRTDRIDNIFEFDRGTVFLIYHNMADLKPSTTGDALDKIATPEPKQKNPTLAISSLRFPFKLTKDQLEAVDKWVSNGYNGSIIYSTGTGKTEIAFECAKRAAALTLAKNSSVSEDTQLQKTSCRRGNSFNILFLVPRIVLVEQNINRLTKYGVPKDHIGAYFGERKEPREITVSTYQSASNNPHLIRNSNMIVFDEVHLATDTATTLSTIFDALKAVESPKKLLLGLTATIDEQDPRYKTILSLMPPVKKYMIKEAVKDKRLAKPVVIPMQVQLEYHEKKKYIEYSQKIKNISGYLNSSDPKSISSLLRKGGHSAGLARAWFANVKDRKNLLSCAKNKLLAATELITKKHPSERIMVFSETIESIQRLQEMLQNSGTRSEIIHAKLKSKQRQKILTEWGKEFFALLSVHTLEIGYDVPEVRVAIILASTSNMNQIVQRIGRIIRIYEGKETALIYSVYLSDTSDIGTLKRLKKATDTDQKDISNKEGSNTDGGRKSQMNRNLDEYIF
;
A
#
# COMPACT_ATOMS: atom_id res chain seq x y z
N MET A 1 28.72 -29.04 -36.58
CA MET A 1 28.74 -30.51 -36.41
C MET A 1 29.97 -30.91 -35.62
N PRO A 2 29.89 -31.92 -34.78
CA PRO A 2 28.92 -32.19 -33.71
C PRO A 2 29.66 -32.53 -32.40
N PHE A 3 29.02 -32.54 -31.25
CA PHE A 3 28.84 -33.74 -30.41
C PHE A 3 28.38 -33.34 -28.99
N TYR A 4 27.18 -33.77 -28.66
CA TYR A 4 26.76 -34.03 -27.29
C TYR A 4 27.37 -35.38 -26.83
N PRO A 5 27.52 -35.62 -25.54
CA PRO A 5 26.74 -36.72 -24.99
C PRO A 5 25.93 -36.42 -23.71
N ARG A 6 24.95 -37.29 -23.53
CA ARG A 6 23.93 -37.43 -22.50
C ARG A 6 24.49 -38.07 -21.21
N THR A 7 23.65 -37.86 -20.18
CA THR A 7 23.33 -38.73 -19.02
C THR A 7 24.32 -38.77 -17.87
N ASP A 8 23.84 -38.45 -16.66
CA ASP A 8 23.46 -39.51 -15.73
C ASP A 8 22.66 -38.95 -14.54
N ARG A 9 21.64 -39.73 -14.17
CA ARG A 9 20.81 -39.60 -12.96
C ARG A 9 21.68 -39.88 -11.73
N ILE A 10 21.44 -39.10 -10.65
CA ILE A 10 21.74 -39.56 -9.29
C ILE A 10 20.48 -39.29 -8.45
N ASP A 11 19.81 -40.39 -8.15
CA ASP A 11 18.81 -40.50 -7.12
C ASP A 11 19.48 -40.33 -5.76
N ASN A 12 19.01 -39.39 -4.92
CA ASN A 12 19.30 -39.41 -3.51
C ASN A 12 17.99 -39.41 -2.71
N ILE A 13 17.71 -40.59 -2.24
CA ILE A 13 16.73 -40.96 -1.22
C ILE A 13 17.18 -40.31 0.10
N PHE A 14 16.33 -39.53 0.71
CA PHE A 14 16.43 -39.22 2.13
C PHE A 14 15.23 -39.81 2.85
N GLU A 15 15.53 -40.78 3.72
CA GLU A 15 14.64 -41.42 4.68
C GLU A 15 14.00 -40.38 5.62
N PHE A 16 12.69 -40.50 5.77
CA PHE A 16 11.95 -39.85 6.84
C PHE A 16 11.67 -40.88 7.94
N ASP A 17 12.20 -40.61 9.10
CA ASP A 17 11.99 -41.31 10.36
C ASP A 17 10.53 -41.24 10.80
N ARG A 18 9.90 -42.39 11.06
CA ARG A 18 8.51 -42.55 11.49
C ARG A 18 8.49 -42.68 12.99
N GLY A 19 8.10 -41.60 13.68
CA GLY A 19 7.69 -41.60 15.08
C GLY A 19 6.21 -41.92 15.24
N THR A 20 5.94 -43.06 15.64
CA THR A 20 4.85 -43.73 16.40
C THR A 20 3.60 -42.89 16.77
N VAL A 21 2.46 -43.20 16.13
CA VAL A 21 1.13 -42.83 16.61
C VAL A 21 0.45 -44.12 17.10
N PHE A 22 0.09 -44.14 18.38
CA PHE A 22 -0.72 -45.21 19.00
C PHE A 22 -2.19 -45.02 18.62
N LEU A 23 -2.74 -46.00 17.90
CA LEU A 23 -4.17 -46.23 17.69
C LEU A 23 -4.65 -47.24 18.70
N ILE A 24 -5.55 -46.85 19.60
CA ILE A 24 -6.30 -47.80 20.45
C ILE A 24 -7.62 -48.04 19.74
N TYR A 25 -7.74 -49.22 19.12
CA TYR A 25 -9.04 -49.81 18.76
C TYR A 25 -9.50 -50.73 19.90
N HIS A 26 -10.70 -50.48 20.41
CA HIS A 26 -11.40 -51.47 21.21
C HIS A 26 -12.52 -52.06 20.37
N ASN A 27 -12.38 -53.33 20.07
CA ASN A 27 -13.42 -54.22 19.57
C ASN A 27 -14.45 -54.52 20.66
N MET A 28 -15.70 -54.40 20.34
CA MET A 28 -16.75 -55.21 20.94
C MET A 28 -17.72 -55.66 19.85
N ALA A 29 -17.56 -56.90 19.45
CA ALA A 29 -18.59 -57.67 18.77
C ALA A 29 -19.33 -58.53 19.80
N ASP A 30 -20.55 -58.91 19.44
CA ASP A 30 -21.43 -59.91 20.03
C ASP A 30 -22.37 -59.47 21.16
N LEU A 31 -23.66 -59.33 20.75
CA LEU A 31 -24.80 -59.97 21.39
C LEU A 31 -26.01 -59.82 20.43
N LYS A 32 -26.60 -60.97 20.11
CA LYS A 32 -27.83 -61.20 19.32
C LYS A 32 -29.09 -61.13 20.18
N PRO A 33 -30.30 -61.12 19.60
CA PRO A 33 -31.46 -60.37 20.06
C PRO A 33 -32.45 -61.17 20.88
N SER A 34 -33.20 -60.45 21.68
CA SER A 34 -34.48 -61.00 22.20
C SER A 34 -35.65 -60.07 21.90
N THR A 35 -36.63 -60.66 21.27
CA THR A 35 -37.97 -60.17 20.97
C THR A 35 -38.79 -59.84 22.21
N THR A 36 -39.53 -58.75 22.20
CA THR A 36 -40.96 -58.58 22.53
C THR A 36 -41.33 -57.11 22.57
N GLY A 37 -42.22 -56.68 21.74
CA GLY A 37 -43.61 -56.25 21.98
C GLY A 37 -43.79 -54.73 22.34
N ASP A 38 -44.44 -54.06 21.43
CA ASP A 38 -45.36 -52.95 21.63
C ASP A 38 -45.08 -51.80 22.60
N ALA A 39 -44.78 -50.59 22.03
CA ALA A 39 -45.56 -49.38 22.34
C ALA A 39 -45.09 -48.23 21.38
N LEU A 40 -46.02 -47.80 20.53
CA LEU A 40 -45.91 -46.60 19.72
C LEU A 40 -45.92 -45.36 20.63
N ASP A 41 -44.77 -44.72 20.80
CA ASP A 41 -44.75 -43.33 21.19
C ASP A 41 -43.99 -42.53 20.09
N LYS A 42 -44.76 -41.69 19.42
CA LYS A 42 -44.26 -40.73 18.41
C LYS A 42 -43.39 -39.70 19.09
N ILE A 43 -42.10 -39.96 19.15
CA ILE A 43 -41.11 -38.89 19.41
C ILE A 43 -40.94 -38.14 18.08
N ALA A 44 -41.60 -36.99 17.97
CA ALA A 44 -41.36 -36.02 16.92
C ALA A 44 -39.89 -35.62 17.00
N THR A 45 -39.09 -36.05 16.02
CA THR A 45 -37.74 -35.48 15.77
C THR A 45 -37.91 -33.98 15.49
N PRO A 46 -37.22 -33.09 16.20
CA PRO A 46 -37.30 -31.68 15.89
C PRO A 46 -36.74 -31.50 14.50
N GLU A 47 -37.56 -31.01 13.58
CA GLU A 47 -37.09 -30.55 12.25
C GLU A 47 -35.88 -29.62 12.44
N PRO A 48 -34.80 -29.76 11.64
CA PRO A 48 -33.68 -28.84 11.70
C PRO A 48 -34.24 -27.47 11.34
N LYS A 49 -34.28 -26.56 12.33
CA LYS A 49 -34.58 -25.14 12.11
C LYS A 49 -33.77 -24.70 10.88
N GLN A 50 -34.44 -24.39 9.77
CA GLN A 50 -33.82 -23.80 8.61
C GLN A 50 -33.04 -22.57 9.09
N LYS A 51 -31.72 -22.68 9.15
CA LYS A 51 -30.84 -21.54 9.37
C LYS A 51 -31.03 -20.64 8.16
N ASN A 52 -31.63 -19.47 8.36
CA ASN A 52 -31.67 -18.44 7.33
C ASN A 52 -30.26 -18.30 6.72
N PRO A 53 -30.13 -18.22 5.38
CA PRO A 53 -28.83 -18.13 4.74
C PRO A 53 -28.12 -16.86 5.21
N THR A 54 -27.09 -17.06 6.04
CA THR A 54 -26.30 -15.98 6.62
C THR A 54 -25.10 -15.74 5.67
N LEU A 55 -24.97 -14.53 5.14
CA LEU A 55 -23.81 -14.16 4.35
C LEU A 55 -22.53 -14.21 5.21
N ALA A 56 -21.43 -14.74 4.65
CA ALA A 56 -20.20 -14.95 5.40
C ALA A 56 -19.65 -13.68 6.05
N ILE A 57 -19.75 -12.53 5.38
CA ILE A 57 -19.30 -11.24 5.93
C ILE A 57 -20.11 -10.81 7.16
N SER A 58 -21.33 -11.29 7.33
CA SER A 58 -22.16 -10.97 8.51
C SER A 58 -21.63 -11.57 9.80
N SER A 59 -20.78 -12.60 9.73
CA SER A 59 -20.10 -13.19 10.89
C SER A 59 -18.93 -12.33 11.41
N LEU A 60 -18.50 -11.33 10.65
CA LEU A 60 -17.39 -10.44 11.01
C LEU A 60 -17.67 -9.73 12.36
N ARG A 61 -16.71 -9.85 13.28
CA ARG A 61 -16.72 -9.20 14.60
C ARG A 61 -15.34 -8.64 14.88
N PHE A 62 -15.27 -7.32 15.09
CA PHE A 62 -14.02 -6.70 15.52
C PHE A 62 -13.75 -7.00 17.00
N PRO A 63 -12.51 -7.28 17.42
CA PRO A 63 -12.14 -7.44 18.83
C PRO A 63 -12.07 -6.08 19.58
N PHE A 64 -12.41 -4.98 18.89
CA PHE A 64 -12.42 -3.61 19.39
C PHE A 64 -13.63 -2.86 18.82
N LYS A 65 -13.94 -1.71 19.39
CA LYS A 65 -14.97 -0.82 18.86
C LYS A 65 -14.37 0.10 17.79
N LEU A 66 -15.05 0.23 16.67
CA LEU A 66 -14.72 1.28 15.69
C LEU A 66 -14.88 2.65 16.32
N THR A 67 -14.00 3.55 15.97
CA THR A 67 -14.04 4.94 16.48
C THR A 67 -15.19 5.72 15.84
N LYS A 68 -15.58 6.84 16.47
CA LYS A 68 -16.68 7.68 15.98
C LYS A 68 -16.46 8.15 14.55
N ASP A 69 -15.25 8.57 14.22
CA ASP A 69 -14.87 9.02 12.87
C ASP A 69 -14.95 7.87 11.84
N GLN A 70 -14.55 6.64 12.20
CA GLN A 70 -14.67 5.45 11.33
C GLN A 70 -16.14 5.13 11.06
N LEU A 71 -17.00 5.15 12.08
CA LEU A 71 -18.44 4.94 11.91
C LEU A 71 -19.07 6.04 11.05
N GLU A 72 -18.70 7.31 11.28
CA GLU A 72 -19.14 8.41 10.42
C GLU A 72 -18.73 8.24 8.97
N ALA A 73 -17.55 7.70 8.71
CA ALA A 73 -17.11 7.40 7.34
C ALA A 73 -17.98 6.32 6.67
N VAL A 74 -18.30 5.27 7.42
CA VAL A 74 -19.23 4.22 6.97
C VAL A 74 -20.61 4.80 6.68
N ASP A 75 -21.16 5.60 7.62
CA ASP A 75 -22.50 6.19 7.50
C ASP A 75 -22.58 7.15 6.29
N LYS A 76 -21.55 7.95 6.05
CA LYS A 76 -21.46 8.82 4.86
C LYS A 76 -21.42 8.03 3.55
N TRP A 77 -20.69 6.92 3.52
CA TRP A 77 -20.65 6.06 2.35
C TRP A 77 -22.01 5.38 2.10
N VAL A 78 -22.67 4.91 3.15
CA VAL A 78 -24.04 4.35 3.09
C VAL A 78 -25.02 5.40 2.59
N SER A 79 -25.00 6.60 3.17
CA SER A 79 -25.89 7.73 2.78
C SER A 79 -25.65 8.21 1.35
N ASN A 80 -24.45 8.00 0.79
CA ASN A 80 -24.14 8.27 -0.61
C ASN A 80 -24.52 7.12 -1.56
N GLY A 81 -25.46 6.28 -1.16
CA GLY A 81 -25.95 5.17 -1.96
C GLY A 81 -24.95 4.02 -2.13
N TYR A 82 -24.12 3.77 -1.10
CA TYR A 82 -23.09 2.72 -1.09
C TYR A 82 -22.04 2.90 -2.19
N ASN A 83 -21.71 4.14 -2.48
CA ASN A 83 -20.71 4.50 -3.48
C ASN A 83 -19.87 5.69 -3.03
N GLY A 84 -18.56 5.64 -3.23
CA GLY A 84 -17.66 6.75 -2.94
C GLY A 84 -16.30 6.34 -2.43
N SER A 85 -15.43 7.35 -2.25
CA SER A 85 -14.08 7.18 -1.73
C SER A 85 -13.95 7.74 -0.33
N ILE A 86 -13.22 7.02 0.52
CA ILE A 86 -12.87 7.42 1.89
C ILE A 86 -11.38 7.73 1.92
N ILE A 87 -11.05 8.99 2.17
CA ILE A 87 -9.67 9.48 2.20
C ILE A 87 -9.24 9.54 3.65
N TYR A 88 -8.44 8.57 4.07
CA TYR A 88 -7.98 8.41 5.45
C TYR A 88 -6.48 8.27 5.54
N SER A 89 -5.86 8.98 6.47
CA SER A 89 -4.43 8.87 6.75
C SER A 89 -3.98 7.43 6.96
N THR A 90 -2.75 7.11 6.59
CA THR A 90 -2.17 5.79 6.81
C THR A 90 -2.12 5.47 8.31
N GLY A 91 -2.51 4.25 8.70
CA GLY A 91 -2.49 3.81 10.10
C GLY A 91 -3.75 4.12 10.91
N THR A 92 -4.79 4.71 10.31
CA THR A 92 -6.05 5.06 11.00
C THR A 92 -7.18 4.05 10.82
N GLY A 93 -6.89 2.86 10.24
CA GLY A 93 -7.86 1.75 10.16
C GLY A 93 -8.75 1.78 8.91
N LYS A 94 -8.22 2.15 7.74
CA LYS A 94 -8.95 2.09 6.44
C LYS A 94 -9.54 0.71 6.14
N THR A 95 -8.78 -0.34 6.42
CA THR A 95 -9.19 -1.72 6.14
C THR A 95 -10.40 -2.12 6.98
N GLU A 96 -10.43 -1.72 8.24
CA GLU A 96 -11.53 -1.98 9.16
C GLU A 96 -12.79 -1.22 8.74
N ILE A 97 -12.66 0.01 8.25
CA ILE A 97 -13.77 0.77 7.63
C ILE A 97 -14.33 0.00 6.43
N ALA A 98 -13.45 -0.52 5.54
CA ALA A 98 -13.91 -1.28 4.38
C ALA A 98 -14.66 -2.56 4.76
N PHE A 99 -14.21 -3.26 5.78
CA PHE A 99 -14.90 -4.46 6.27
C PHE A 99 -16.27 -4.13 6.86
N GLU A 100 -16.40 -3.04 7.61
CA GLU A 100 -17.70 -2.59 8.11
C GLU A 100 -18.61 -2.12 6.98
N CYS A 101 -18.11 -1.39 5.99
CA CYS A 101 -18.87 -1.06 4.78
C CYS A 101 -19.40 -2.31 4.07
N ALA A 102 -18.56 -3.33 3.92
CA ALA A 102 -18.95 -4.60 3.30
C ALA A 102 -20.04 -5.32 4.11
N LYS A 103 -19.93 -5.32 5.42
CA LYS A 103 -20.95 -5.89 6.33
C LYS A 103 -22.29 -5.14 6.24
N ARG A 104 -22.27 -3.81 6.19
CA ARG A 104 -23.49 -3.00 6.02
C ARG A 104 -24.14 -3.21 4.66
N ALA A 105 -23.35 -3.31 3.60
CA ALA A 105 -23.85 -3.60 2.25
C ALA A 105 -24.52 -4.98 2.15
N ALA A 106 -23.92 -6.00 2.76
CA ALA A 106 -24.50 -7.33 2.84
C ALA A 106 -25.83 -7.36 3.60
N ALA A 107 -25.91 -6.64 4.73
CA ALA A 107 -27.14 -6.54 5.52
C ALA A 107 -28.30 -5.90 4.73
N LEU A 108 -28.01 -4.89 3.91
CA LEU A 108 -29.01 -4.28 3.00
C LEU A 108 -29.58 -5.31 2.01
N THR A 109 -28.71 -6.17 1.46
CA THR A 109 -29.13 -7.20 0.48
C THR A 109 -30.04 -8.24 1.12
N LEU A 110 -29.73 -8.66 2.35
CA LEU A 110 -30.59 -9.58 3.11
C LEU A 110 -31.97 -8.98 3.40
N ALA A 111 -32.01 -7.69 3.81
CA ALA A 111 -33.26 -7.00 4.10
C ALA A 111 -34.15 -6.87 2.85
N LYS A 112 -33.58 -6.55 1.67
CA LYS A 112 -34.33 -6.49 0.42
C LYS A 112 -34.90 -7.83 0.00
N ASN A 113 -34.18 -8.91 0.21
CA ASN A 113 -34.62 -10.26 -0.13
C ASN A 113 -35.74 -10.77 0.80
N SER A 114 -35.78 -10.31 2.05
CA SER A 114 -36.84 -10.66 3.01
C SER A 114 -38.15 -9.94 2.73
N SER A 115 -38.12 -8.76 2.14
CA SER A 115 -39.32 -7.97 1.84
C SER A 115 -40.03 -8.37 0.53
N VAL A 116 -39.43 -9.19 -0.33
CA VAL A 116 -39.98 -9.61 -1.64
C VAL A 116 -40.78 -10.93 -1.53
N SER A 117 -40.83 -11.61 -0.38
CA SER A 117 -41.36 -12.97 -0.25
C SER A 117 -42.82 -13.09 0.04
N GLU A 118 -43.63 -12.02 0.11
CA GLU A 118 -45.05 -12.13 0.49
C GLU A 118 -46.06 -12.04 -0.66
N ASP A 119 -45.70 -11.56 -1.88
CA ASP A 119 -46.75 -11.31 -2.91
C ASP A 119 -46.60 -12.02 -4.26
N THR A 120 -45.69 -12.95 -4.47
CA THR A 120 -45.59 -13.59 -5.81
C THR A 120 -45.33 -15.10 -5.75
N GLN A 121 -46.42 -15.88 -5.54
CA GLN A 121 -46.36 -17.36 -5.67
C GLN A 121 -46.39 -17.88 -7.12
N LEU A 122 -46.28 -17.05 -8.16
CA LEU A 122 -46.57 -17.46 -9.56
C LEU A 122 -45.37 -17.49 -10.51
N GLN A 123 -44.11 -17.31 -10.03
CA GLN A 123 -42.92 -17.47 -10.90
C GLN A 123 -41.81 -18.28 -10.27
N LYS A 124 -42.08 -19.55 -9.92
CA LYS A 124 -41.12 -20.47 -9.30
C LYS A 124 -40.20 -21.23 -10.25
N THR A 125 -40.04 -20.86 -11.50
CA THR A 125 -39.33 -21.73 -12.47
C THR A 125 -38.06 -21.20 -13.12
N SER A 126 -37.52 -20.03 -12.79
CA SER A 126 -36.28 -19.62 -13.48
C SER A 126 -35.18 -18.86 -12.70
N CYS A 127 -35.19 -18.76 -11.39
CA CYS A 127 -34.07 -18.10 -10.68
C CYS A 127 -33.73 -18.72 -9.33
N ARG A 128 -33.20 -19.95 -9.33
CA ARG A 128 -32.34 -20.42 -8.23
C ARG A 128 -30.94 -19.80 -8.31
N ARG A 129 -30.82 -18.49 -8.39
CA ARG A 129 -29.58 -17.82 -7.99
C ARG A 129 -29.69 -17.55 -6.50
N GLY A 130 -29.06 -18.43 -5.70
CA GLY A 130 -29.03 -18.32 -4.25
C GLY A 130 -28.60 -16.92 -3.79
N ASN A 131 -28.99 -16.54 -2.57
CA ASN A 131 -28.71 -15.30 -1.86
C ASN A 131 -27.18 -15.06 -1.67
N SER A 132 -26.38 -15.05 -2.75
CA SER A 132 -24.94 -14.80 -2.66
C SER A 132 -24.66 -13.31 -2.84
N PHE A 133 -23.92 -12.73 -1.92
CA PHE A 133 -23.40 -11.36 -2.02
C PHE A 133 -21.89 -11.41 -2.16
N ASN A 134 -21.40 -11.34 -3.37
CA ASN A 134 -20.00 -11.47 -3.70
C ASN A 134 -19.24 -10.14 -3.50
N ILE A 135 -18.17 -10.17 -2.74
CA ILE A 135 -17.34 -9.02 -2.43
C ILE A 135 -15.95 -9.23 -3.04
N LEU A 136 -15.46 -8.25 -3.78
CA LEU A 136 -14.12 -8.23 -4.34
C LEU A 136 -13.29 -7.12 -3.70
N PHE A 137 -12.22 -7.49 -2.97
CA PHE A 137 -11.22 -6.57 -2.46
C PHE A 137 -10.04 -6.52 -3.43
N LEU A 138 -9.80 -5.37 -4.03
CA LEU A 138 -8.69 -5.10 -4.92
C LEU A 138 -7.56 -4.40 -4.15
N VAL A 139 -6.39 -5.03 -4.13
CA VAL A 139 -5.22 -4.52 -3.43
C VAL A 139 -4.03 -4.38 -4.39
N PRO A 140 -3.09 -3.46 -4.15
CA PRO A 140 -1.99 -3.22 -5.07
C PRO A 140 -0.90 -4.30 -5.07
N ARG A 141 -0.80 -5.13 -4.01
CA ARG A 141 0.32 -6.08 -3.83
C ARG A 141 -0.12 -7.39 -3.19
N ILE A 142 0.59 -8.46 -3.54
CA ILE A 142 0.32 -9.83 -3.05
C ILE A 142 0.35 -9.91 -1.52
N VAL A 143 1.32 -9.25 -0.87
CA VAL A 143 1.42 -9.23 0.60
C VAL A 143 0.14 -8.71 1.27
N LEU A 144 -0.54 -7.74 0.65
CA LEU A 144 -1.80 -7.20 1.17
C LEU A 144 -2.96 -8.19 0.98
N VAL A 145 -2.89 -9.09 0.00
CA VAL A 145 -3.89 -10.17 -0.14
C VAL A 145 -3.88 -11.05 1.11
N GLU A 146 -2.71 -11.58 1.47
CA GLU A 146 -2.55 -12.43 2.64
C GLU A 146 -2.92 -11.71 3.95
N GLN A 147 -2.53 -10.43 4.08
CA GLN A 147 -2.89 -9.63 5.25
C GLN A 147 -4.40 -9.44 5.41
N ASN A 148 -5.12 -9.16 4.32
CA ASN A 148 -6.58 -9.01 4.37
C ASN A 148 -7.27 -10.34 4.69
N ILE A 149 -6.84 -11.45 4.09
CA ILE A 149 -7.35 -12.78 4.40
C ILE A 149 -7.17 -13.11 5.88
N ASN A 150 -5.96 -12.90 6.41
CA ASN A 150 -5.65 -13.16 7.83
C ASN A 150 -6.50 -12.28 8.76
N ARG A 151 -6.74 -11.00 8.41
CA ARG A 151 -7.61 -10.11 9.20
C ARG A 151 -9.07 -10.55 9.15
N LEU A 152 -9.61 -10.86 7.97
CA LEU A 152 -10.98 -11.38 7.83
C LEU A 152 -11.19 -12.64 8.67
N THR A 153 -10.26 -13.59 8.59
CA THR A 153 -10.29 -14.81 9.41
C THR A 153 -10.20 -14.51 10.89
N LYS A 154 -9.28 -13.63 11.32
CA LYS A 154 -9.13 -13.21 12.71
C LYS A 154 -10.39 -12.54 13.25
N TYR A 155 -11.13 -11.85 12.39
CA TYR A 155 -12.39 -11.18 12.75
C TYR A 155 -13.62 -12.08 12.60
N GLY A 156 -13.43 -13.41 12.46
CA GLY A 156 -14.48 -14.41 12.54
C GLY A 156 -15.16 -14.75 11.22
N VAL A 157 -14.65 -14.31 10.08
CA VAL A 157 -15.16 -14.76 8.77
C VAL A 157 -14.63 -16.17 8.48
N PRO A 158 -15.50 -17.15 8.15
CA PRO A 158 -15.07 -18.52 7.88
C PRO A 158 -14.14 -18.61 6.67
N LYS A 159 -13.03 -19.35 6.80
CA LYS A 159 -12.00 -19.48 5.75
C LYS A 159 -12.55 -19.98 4.43
N ASP A 160 -13.53 -20.87 4.48
CA ASP A 160 -14.15 -21.49 3.28
C ASP A 160 -14.90 -20.48 2.41
N HIS A 161 -15.23 -19.32 2.93
CA HIS A 161 -15.86 -18.22 2.21
C HIS A 161 -14.87 -17.15 1.74
N ILE A 162 -13.59 -17.24 2.13
CA ILE A 162 -12.55 -16.28 1.75
C ILE A 162 -11.68 -16.87 0.64
N GLY A 163 -11.67 -16.22 -0.50
CA GLY A 163 -10.86 -16.59 -1.66
C GLY A 163 -9.68 -15.66 -1.88
N ALA A 164 -8.65 -16.20 -2.55
CA ALA A 164 -7.49 -15.44 -3.03
C ALA A 164 -7.36 -15.54 -4.54
N TYR A 165 -7.10 -14.42 -5.22
CA TYR A 165 -6.93 -14.42 -6.66
C TYR A 165 -5.70 -13.61 -7.09
N PHE A 166 -4.55 -14.28 -7.17
CA PHE A 166 -3.28 -13.69 -7.62
C PHE A 166 -2.30 -14.78 -8.08
N GLY A 167 -1.34 -14.45 -8.94
CA GLY A 167 -0.31 -15.39 -9.40
C GLY A 167 -0.91 -16.74 -9.82
N GLU A 168 -0.45 -17.82 -9.19
CA GLU A 168 -0.94 -19.19 -9.42
C GLU A 168 -2.23 -19.50 -8.62
N ARG A 169 -2.47 -18.81 -7.52
CA ARG A 169 -3.65 -19.01 -6.68
C ARG A 169 -4.87 -18.35 -7.30
N LYS A 170 -5.82 -19.14 -7.80
CA LYS A 170 -7.02 -18.73 -8.55
C LYS A 170 -8.28 -19.30 -7.92
N GLU A 171 -8.55 -18.94 -6.67
CA GLU A 171 -9.64 -19.47 -5.85
C GLU A 171 -10.64 -18.34 -5.52
N PRO A 172 -11.55 -17.94 -6.43
CA PRO A 172 -12.59 -16.97 -6.10
C PRO A 172 -13.64 -17.61 -5.19
N ARG A 173 -14.09 -16.86 -4.19
CA ARG A 173 -15.13 -17.24 -3.24
C ARG A 173 -16.07 -16.06 -2.98
N GLU A 174 -17.03 -16.20 -2.05
CA GLU A 174 -17.96 -15.13 -1.68
C GLU A 174 -17.25 -13.81 -1.36
N ILE A 175 -16.12 -13.90 -0.62
CA ILE A 175 -15.23 -12.77 -0.34
C ILE A 175 -13.90 -13.07 -1.02
N THR A 176 -13.61 -12.41 -2.12
CA THR A 176 -12.37 -12.61 -2.88
C THR A 176 -11.43 -11.43 -2.69
N VAL A 177 -10.19 -11.70 -2.29
CA VAL A 177 -9.12 -10.71 -2.26
C VAL A 177 -8.18 -10.93 -3.45
N SER A 178 -8.01 -9.92 -4.29
CA SER A 178 -7.24 -10.00 -5.54
C SER A 178 -6.29 -8.82 -5.69
N THR A 179 -5.19 -9.03 -6.42
CA THR A 179 -4.40 -7.90 -6.87
C THR A 179 -5.08 -7.22 -8.07
N TYR A 180 -4.85 -5.90 -8.23
CA TYR A 180 -5.33 -5.14 -9.41
C TYR A 180 -4.96 -5.82 -10.72
N GLN A 181 -3.69 -6.26 -10.85
CA GLN A 181 -3.21 -6.93 -12.05
C GLN A 181 -3.96 -8.24 -12.35
N SER A 182 -4.23 -9.04 -11.33
CA SER A 182 -4.95 -10.31 -11.51
C SER A 182 -6.41 -10.11 -11.85
N ALA A 183 -7.05 -9.11 -11.27
CA ALA A 183 -8.44 -8.76 -11.57
C ALA A 183 -8.58 -8.16 -12.98
N SER A 184 -7.62 -7.33 -13.43
CA SER A 184 -7.55 -6.79 -14.78
C SER A 184 -7.48 -7.91 -15.84
N ASN A 185 -6.71 -8.96 -15.56
CA ASN A 185 -6.58 -10.12 -16.45
C ASN A 185 -7.82 -11.05 -16.42
N ASN A 186 -8.73 -10.86 -15.47
CA ASN A 186 -9.98 -11.63 -15.37
C ASN A 186 -11.20 -10.75 -15.08
N PRO A 187 -11.80 -10.12 -16.09
CA PRO A 187 -12.96 -9.26 -15.92
C PRO A 187 -14.20 -9.95 -15.32
N HIS A 188 -14.26 -11.28 -15.35
CA HIS A 188 -15.37 -12.02 -14.71
C HIS A 188 -15.43 -11.79 -13.19
N LEU A 189 -14.28 -11.58 -12.52
CA LEU A 189 -14.27 -11.22 -11.10
C LEU A 189 -15.04 -9.92 -10.84
N ILE A 190 -14.84 -8.93 -11.72
CA ILE A 190 -15.53 -7.63 -11.64
C ILE A 190 -17.03 -7.82 -11.88
N ARG A 191 -17.40 -8.56 -12.94
CA ARG A 191 -18.81 -8.77 -13.32
C ARG A 191 -19.59 -9.54 -12.27
N ASN A 192 -18.98 -10.54 -11.65
CA ASN A 192 -19.64 -11.42 -10.67
C ASN A 192 -19.70 -10.84 -9.25
N SER A 193 -19.04 -9.72 -8.97
CA SER A 193 -19.06 -9.09 -7.64
C SER A 193 -20.23 -8.12 -7.51
N ASN A 194 -20.89 -8.11 -6.36
CA ASN A 194 -21.92 -7.13 -6.00
C ASN A 194 -21.27 -5.86 -5.44
N MET A 195 -20.20 -6.01 -4.68
CA MET A 195 -19.42 -4.93 -4.11
C MET A 195 -17.95 -5.05 -4.49
N ILE A 196 -17.32 -3.93 -4.82
CA ILE A 196 -15.88 -3.85 -5.12
C ILE A 196 -15.23 -2.79 -4.24
N VAL A 197 -14.20 -3.21 -3.52
CA VAL A 197 -13.37 -2.34 -2.69
C VAL A 197 -12.03 -2.12 -3.38
N PHE A 198 -11.67 -0.87 -3.59
CA PHE A 198 -10.40 -0.44 -4.19
C PHE A 198 -9.49 0.08 -3.08
N ASP A 199 -8.53 -0.72 -2.61
CA ASP A 199 -7.54 -0.28 -1.65
C ASP A 199 -6.39 0.47 -2.35
N GLU A 200 -5.96 1.60 -1.77
CA GLU A 200 -5.00 2.55 -2.37
C GLU A 200 -5.45 3.01 -3.76
N VAL A 201 -6.71 3.46 -3.86
CA VAL A 201 -7.35 3.84 -5.13
C VAL A 201 -6.63 4.94 -5.90
N HIS A 202 -5.74 5.71 -5.27
CA HIS A 202 -4.87 6.69 -5.94
C HIS A 202 -3.90 6.08 -6.96
N LEU A 203 -3.68 4.76 -6.91
CA LEU A 203 -2.91 4.04 -7.93
C LEU A 203 -3.72 3.83 -9.23
N ALA A 204 -5.02 4.01 -9.14
CA ALA A 204 -5.97 3.87 -10.22
C ALA A 204 -6.06 5.17 -11.04
N THR A 205 -5.01 5.54 -11.75
CA THR A 205 -5.02 6.71 -12.63
C THR A 205 -5.56 6.37 -14.02
N ASP A 206 -6.16 7.34 -14.70
CA ASP A 206 -6.70 7.19 -16.07
C ASP A 206 -5.62 6.76 -17.08
N THR A 207 -4.34 6.92 -16.74
CA THR A 207 -3.20 6.49 -17.56
C THR A 207 -2.72 5.06 -17.27
N ALA A 208 -3.29 4.40 -16.24
CA ALA A 208 -2.91 3.05 -15.86
C ALA A 208 -3.71 2.00 -16.65
N THR A 209 -3.06 1.32 -17.61
CA THR A 209 -3.71 0.32 -18.49
C THR A 209 -4.41 -0.79 -17.73
N THR A 210 -3.83 -1.26 -16.62
CA THR A 210 -4.44 -2.28 -15.75
C THR A 210 -5.81 -1.86 -15.22
N LEU A 211 -6.01 -0.58 -14.99
CA LEU A 211 -7.22 -0.04 -14.39
C LEU A 211 -8.25 0.38 -15.43
N SER A 212 -7.83 0.78 -16.63
CA SER A 212 -8.75 0.97 -17.73
C SER A 212 -9.59 -0.29 -17.99
N THR A 213 -8.97 -1.46 -18.01
CA THR A 213 -9.65 -2.75 -18.16
C THR A 213 -10.68 -3.02 -17.06
N ILE A 214 -10.36 -2.67 -15.80
CA ILE A 214 -11.30 -2.81 -14.68
C ILE A 214 -12.47 -1.84 -14.83
N PHE A 215 -12.20 -0.59 -15.17
CA PHE A 215 -13.25 0.41 -15.37
C PHE A 215 -14.15 0.11 -16.60
N ASP A 216 -13.57 -0.41 -17.67
CA ASP A 216 -14.36 -0.85 -18.84
C ASP A 216 -15.25 -2.04 -18.48
N ALA A 217 -14.73 -2.98 -17.67
CA ALA A 217 -15.55 -4.08 -17.14
C ALA A 217 -16.69 -3.59 -16.23
N LEU A 218 -16.47 -2.52 -15.44
CA LEU A 218 -17.51 -1.89 -14.62
C LEU A 218 -18.58 -1.20 -15.47
N LYS A 219 -18.17 -0.46 -16.51
CA LYS A 219 -19.11 0.23 -17.42
C LYS A 219 -19.95 -0.74 -18.23
N ALA A 220 -19.40 -1.91 -18.54
CA ALA A 220 -20.12 -2.95 -19.29
C ALA A 220 -21.22 -3.65 -18.47
N VAL A 221 -21.37 -3.36 -17.17
CA VAL A 221 -22.41 -3.92 -16.30
C VAL A 221 -23.55 -2.91 -16.17
N GLU A 222 -24.63 -3.11 -16.91
CA GLU A 222 -25.78 -2.21 -16.91
C GLU A 222 -26.65 -2.38 -15.65
N SER A 223 -26.82 -3.60 -15.14
CA SER A 223 -27.65 -3.89 -13.96
C SER A 223 -27.30 -5.26 -13.34
N PRO A 224 -27.35 -5.40 -11.99
CA PRO A 224 -27.56 -4.35 -10.99
C PRO A 224 -26.32 -3.46 -10.79
N LYS A 225 -26.53 -2.20 -10.41
CA LYS A 225 -25.45 -1.25 -10.13
C LYS A 225 -24.52 -1.79 -9.04
N LYS A 226 -23.24 -1.81 -9.31
CA LYS A 226 -22.21 -2.25 -8.35
C LYS A 226 -22.07 -1.26 -7.18
N LEU A 227 -21.84 -1.77 -5.98
CA LEU A 227 -21.46 -0.97 -4.83
C LEU A 227 -19.94 -0.75 -4.87
N LEU A 228 -19.49 0.49 -4.83
CA LEU A 228 -18.08 0.82 -5.02
C LEU A 228 -17.54 1.58 -3.80
N LEU A 229 -16.41 1.12 -3.28
CA LEU A 229 -15.69 1.77 -2.19
C LEU A 229 -14.23 2.00 -2.57
N GLY A 230 -13.80 3.25 -2.66
CA GLY A 230 -12.40 3.61 -2.80
C GLY A 230 -11.77 3.95 -1.44
N LEU A 231 -10.59 3.44 -1.16
CA LEU A 231 -9.80 3.77 0.02
C LEU A 231 -8.46 4.35 -0.40
N THR A 232 -8.05 5.45 0.20
CA THR A 232 -6.73 6.03 -0.04
C THR A 232 -6.29 6.91 1.13
N ALA A 233 -4.99 7.15 1.25
CA ALA A 233 -4.47 8.16 2.17
C ALA A 233 -4.48 9.56 1.57
N THR A 234 -4.39 9.67 0.24
CA THR A 234 -4.35 10.93 -0.48
C THR A 234 -4.92 10.77 -1.89
N ILE A 235 -5.63 11.77 -2.36
CA ILE A 235 -5.99 11.94 -3.76
C ILE A 235 -6.04 13.44 -4.04
N ASP A 236 -5.48 13.84 -5.16
CA ASP A 236 -5.58 15.22 -5.63
C ASP A 236 -6.83 15.33 -6.52
N GLU A 237 -7.85 15.98 -6.02
CA GLU A 237 -9.13 16.12 -6.73
C GLU A 237 -9.05 17.02 -7.96
N GLN A 238 -8.01 17.84 -8.05
CA GLN A 238 -7.77 18.72 -9.20
C GLN A 238 -6.87 18.07 -10.26
N ASP A 239 -6.25 16.92 -9.96
CA ASP A 239 -5.41 16.21 -10.91
C ASP A 239 -6.25 15.48 -11.95
N PRO A 240 -6.14 15.83 -13.25
CA PRO A 240 -6.93 15.22 -14.33
C PRO A 240 -6.79 13.70 -14.42
N ARG A 241 -5.70 13.14 -13.88
CA ARG A 241 -5.46 11.68 -13.86
C ARG A 241 -6.47 10.90 -13.03
N TYR A 242 -7.19 11.56 -12.14
CA TYR A 242 -8.20 10.94 -11.27
C TYR A 242 -9.65 11.22 -11.70
N LYS A 243 -9.86 11.81 -12.88
CA LYS A 243 -11.18 12.20 -13.34
C LYS A 243 -12.18 11.03 -13.34
N THR A 244 -11.78 9.89 -13.86
CA THR A 244 -12.65 8.69 -13.90
C THR A 244 -12.97 8.18 -12.49
N ILE A 245 -11.98 8.10 -11.60
CA ILE A 245 -12.19 7.65 -10.23
C ILE A 245 -13.11 8.60 -9.46
N LEU A 246 -12.86 9.90 -9.55
CA LEU A 246 -13.66 10.91 -8.86
C LEU A 246 -15.12 10.93 -9.37
N SER A 247 -15.33 10.63 -10.65
CA SER A 247 -16.67 10.47 -11.22
C SER A 247 -17.35 9.20 -10.71
N LEU A 248 -16.65 8.07 -10.65
CA LEU A 248 -17.23 6.78 -10.23
C LEU A 248 -17.38 6.69 -8.70
N MET A 249 -16.42 7.19 -7.96
CA MET A 249 -16.33 7.09 -6.50
C MET A 249 -15.94 8.46 -5.91
N PRO A 250 -16.85 9.43 -5.84
CA PRO A 250 -16.55 10.75 -5.28
C PRO A 250 -16.13 10.64 -3.81
N PRO A 251 -15.27 11.55 -3.32
CA PRO A 251 -14.86 11.58 -1.92
C PRO A 251 -16.06 11.87 -1.00
N VAL A 252 -16.37 10.95 -0.09
CA VAL A 252 -17.48 11.08 0.87
C VAL A 252 -17.02 11.46 2.27
N LYS A 253 -15.77 11.09 2.62
CA LYS A 253 -15.18 11.46 3.91
C LYS A 253 -13.68 11.64 3.79
N LYS A 254 -13.15 12.68 4.40
CA LYS A 254 -11.72 12.95 4.58
C LYS A 254 -11.37 12.95 6.06
N TYR A 255 -10.24 12.32 6.39
CA TYR A 255 -9.65 12.29 7.72
C TYR A 255 -8.14 12.30 7.59
N MET A 256 -7.57 13.50 7.64
CA MET A 256 -6.15 13.74 7.34
C MET A 256 -5.29 13.59 8.60
N ILE A 257 -3.97 13.73 8.44
CA ILE A 257 -3.01 13.60 9.56
C ILE A 257 -3.35 14.56 10.69
N LYS A 258 -3.77 15.81 10.38
CA LYS A 258 -4.09 16.84 11.36
C LYS A 258 -5.22 16.44 12.29
N GLU A 259 -6.32 15.94 11.74
CA GLU A 259 -7.46 15.44 12.50
C GLU A 259 -7.06 14.23 13.35
N ALA A 260 -6.31 13.29 12.75
CA ALA A 260 -5.88 12.08 13.43
C ALA A 260 -4.89 12.35 14.59
N VAL A 261 -4.06 13.38 14.48
CA VAL A 261 -3.19 13.86 15.57
C VAL A 261 -4.00 14.54 16.67
N LYS A 262 -4.97 15.40 16.29
CA LYS A 262 -5.88 16.04 17.25
C LYS A 262 -6.66 15.00 18.06
N ASP A 263 -7.12 13.95 17.42
CA ASP A 263 -7.87 12.85 18.05
C ASP A 263 -6.95 11.81 18.73
N LYS A 264 -5.65 12.11 18.85
CA LYS A 264 -4.63 11.22 19.47
C LYS A 264 -4.58 9.82 18.83
N ARG A 265 -4.86 9.71 17.55
CA ARG A 265 -4.77 8.45 16.79
C ARG A 265 -3.45 8.30 16.03
N LEU A 266 -2.74 9.40 15.86
CA LEU A 266 -1.40 9.45 15.30
C LEU A 266 -0.52 10.34 16.18
N ALA A 267 0.78 10.01 16.27
CA ALA A 267 1.78 10.85 16.91
C ALA A 267 1.97 12.14 16.10
N LYS A 268 2.26 13.25 16.78
CA LYS A 268 2.49 14.54 16.13
C LYS A 268 3.80 14.48 15.31
N PRO A 269 3.79 14.66 13.99
CA PRO A 269 5.02 14.76 13.21
C PRO A 269 5.71 16.10 13.48
N VAL A 270 7.00 16.04 13.75
CA VAL A 270 7.87 17.21 13.90
C VAL A 270 8.93 17.15 12.81
N VAL A 271 8.79 17.98 11.79
CA VAL A 271 9.76 18.05 10.67
C VAL A 271 10.89 18.99 11.05
N ILE A 272 12.11 18.46 11.12
CA ILE A 272 13.33 19.18 11.46
C ILE A 272 14.17 19.31 10.19
N PRO A 273 14.25 20.51 9.60
CA PRO A 273 15.09 20.73 8.42
C PRO A 273 16.56 20.77 8.81
N MET A 274 17.39 20.00 8.10
CA MET A 274 18.85 20.01 8.22
C MET A 274 19.47 20.41 6.90
N GLN A 275 19.88 21.65 6.79
CA GLN A 275 20.52 22.19 5.61
C GLN A 275 21.99 21.81 5.59
N VAL A 276 22.45 21.26 4.47
CA VAL A 276 23.85 20.96 4.19
C VAL A 276 24.23 21.49 2.80
N GLN A 277 25.53 21.55 2.51
CA GLN A 277 26.05 22.03 1.24
C GLN A 277 26.78 20.91 0.50
N LEU A 278 26.78 20.98 -0.84
CA LEU A 278 27.66 20.15 -1.66
C LEU A 278 29.13 20.52 -1.44
N GLU A 279 30.00 19.53 -1.45
CA GLU A 279 31.43 19.79 -1.57
C GLU A 279 31.75 20.43 -2.91
N TYR A 280 32.89 21.13 -3.00
CA TYR A 280 33.26 21.88 -4.23
C TYR A 280 33.20 21.03 -5.50
N HIS A 281 33.75 19.82 -5.46
CA HIS A 281 33.74 18.91 -6.61
C HIS A 281 32.34 18.37 -6.95
N GLU A 282 31.51 18.13 -5.94
CA GLU A 282 30.10 17.73 -6.11
C GLU A 282 29.29 18.87 -6.74
N LYS A 283 29.48 20.09 -6.26
CA LYS A 283 28.83 21.30 -6.82
C LYS A 283 29.18 21.51 -8.29
N LYS A 284 30.45 21.33 -8.67
CA LYS A 284 30.88 21.40 -10.08
C LYS A 284 30.16 20.36 -10.94
N LYS A 285 30.09 19.10 -10.52
CA LYS A 285 29.37 18.04 -11.22
C LYS A 285 27.86 18.30 -11.29
N TYR A 286 27.25 18.81 -10.22
CA TYR A 286 25.83 19.16 -10.21
C TYR A 286 25.51 20.23 -11.25
N ILE A 287 26.34 21.28 -11.36
CA ILE A 287 26.19 22.34 -12.37
C ILE A 287 26.35 21.76 -13.78
N GLU A 288 27.35 20.91 -13.99
CA GLU A 288 27.60 20.26 -15.28
C GLU A 288 26.39 19.41 -15.74
N TYR A 289 25.87 18.52 -14.87
CA TYR A 289 24.68 17.71 -15.18
C TYR A 289 23.46 18.60 -15.45
N SER A 290 23.27 19.63 -14.63
CA SER A 290 22.14 20.55 -14.78
C SER A 290 22.20 21.31 -16.11
N GLN A 291 23.40 21.70 -16.54
CA GLN A 291 23.60 22.37 -17.85
C GLN A 291 23.35 21.39 -19.02
N LYS A 292 23.88 20.16 -18.93
CA LYS A 292 23.61 19.10 -19.94
C LYS A 292 22.11 18.84 -20.09
N ILE A 293 21.40 18.69 -18.98
CA ILE A 293 19.95 18.48 -18.98
C ILE A 293 19.24 19.64 -19.65
N LYS A 294 19.61 20.89 -19.31
CA LYS A 294 19.03 22.10 -19.89
C LYS A 294 19.26 22.17 -21.37
N ASN A 295 20.49 21.95 -21.84
CA ASN A 295 20.85 21.99 -23.27
C ASN A 295 20.04 20.93 -24.04
N ILE A 296 20.01 19.68 -23.56
CA ILE A 296 19.26 18.60 -24.21
C ILE A 296 17.75 18.92 -24.24
N SER A 297 17.20 19.45 -23.15
CA SER A 297 15.79 19.90 -23.11
C SER A 297 15.50 20.97 -24.15
N GLY A 298 16.45 21.90 -24.41
CA GLY A 298 16.35 22.90 -25.46
C GLY A 298 16.31 22.27 -26.86
N TYR A 299 17.19 21.30 -27.14
CA TYR A 299 17.18 20.58 -28.42
C TYR A 299 15.92 19.76 -28.65
N LEU A 300 15.36 19.18 -27.59
CA LEU A 300 14.12 18.38 -27.64
C LEU A 300 12.84 19.23 -27.57
N ASN A 301 12.96 20.55 -27.37
CA ASN A 301 11.85 21.47 -27.10
C ASN A 301 10.91 20.99 -26.01
N SER A 302 11.43 20.22 -25.04
CA SER A 302 10.65 19.65 -23.93
C SER A 302 11.54 19.38 -22.73
N SER A 303 10.98 19.60 -21.55
CA SER A 303 11.52 19.16 -20.26
C SER A 303 10.60 18.15 -19.57
N ASP A 304 9.48 17.79 -20.20
CA ASP A 304 8.55 16.81 -19.68
C ASP A 304 9.06 15.37 -19.91
N PRO A 305 9.29 14.58 -18.85
CA PRO A 305 9.80 13.21 -18.97
C PRO A 305 8.93 12.29 -19.82
N LYS A 306 7.61 12.46 -19.82
CA LYS A 306 6.69 11.62 -20.63
C LYS A 306 6.88 11.91 -22.11
N SER A 307 6.93 13.18 -22.47
CA SER A 307 7.20 13.62 -23.85
C SER A 307 8.56 13.13 -24.32
N ILE A 308 9.62 13.26 -23.49
CA ILE A 308 10.96 12.78 -23.80
C ILE A 308 10.99 11.24 -23.89
N SER A 309 10.28 10.54 -22.99
CA SER A 309 10.20 9.07 -23.03
C SER A 309 9.55 8.55 -24.31
N SER A 310 8.57 9.27 -24.86
CA SER A 310 7.94 8.89 -26.13
C SER A 310 8.92 8.87 -27.30
N LEU A 311 9.97 9.71 -27.24
CA LEU A 311 11.01 9.76 -28.26
C LEU A 311 11.92 8.53 -28.28
N LEU A 312 12.05 7.83 -27.15
CA LEU A 312 12.83 6.57 -27.07
C LEU A 312 12.31 5.49 -28.04
N ARG A 313 11.00 5.52 -28.33
CA ARG A 313 10.35 4.55 -29.24
C ARG A 313 10.52 4.93 -30.71
N LYS A 314 10.78 6.20 -31.02
CA LYS A 314 10.87 6.68 -32.40
C LYS A 314 12.22 6.36 -33.07
N GLY A 315 13.25 6.01 -32.29
CA GLY A 315 14.58 5.77 -32.83
C GLY A 315 15.33 7.04 -33.25
N GLY A 316 16.49 6.88 -33.89
CA GLY A 316 17.28 7.98 -34.45
C GLY A 316 17.92 8.92 -33.44
N HIS A 317 18.28 10.14 -33.90
CA HIS A 317 19.00 11.13 -33.11
C HIS A 317 18.24 11.60 -31.88
N SER A 318 16.93 11.83 -31.99
CA SER A 318 16.08 12.24 -30.87
C SER A 318 16.01 11.17 -29.75
N ALA A 319 16.04 9.88 -30.09
CA ALA A 319 16.13 8.81 -29.11
C ALA A 319 17.48 8.78 -28.39
N GLY A 320 18.57 9.12 -29.10
CA GLY A 320 19.90 9.30 -28.50
C GLY A 320 19.92 10.43 -27.48
N LEU A 321 19.39 11.60 -27.85
CA LEU A 321 19.26 12.75 -26.95
C LEU A 321 18.35 12.42 -25.74
N ALA A 322 17.24 11.73 -25.94
CA ALA A 322 16.36 11.31 -24.84
C ALA A 322 17.08 10.38 -23.85
N ARG A 323 17.86 9.39 -24.32
CA ARG A 323 18.69 8.54 -23.45
C ARG A 323 19.71 9.35 -22.67
N ALA A 324 20.42 10.29 -23.33
CA ALA A 324 21.38 11.16 -22.67
C ALA A 324 20.72 12.06 -21.62
N TRP A 325 19.52 12.55 -21.89
CA TRP A 325 18.74 13.32 -20.93
C TRP A 325 18.45 12.51 -19.67
N PHE A 326 17.88 11.31 -19.81
CA PHE A 326 17.58 10.43 -18.67
C PHE A 326 18.82 10.01 -17.89
N ALA A 327 19.94 9.76 -18.57
CA ALA A 327 21.21 9.43 -17.93
C ALA A 327 21.70 10.60 -17.06
N ASN A 328 21.74 11.83 -17.58
CA ASN A 328 22.17 13.00 -16.82
C ASN A 328 21.23 13.31 -15.64
N VAL A 329 19.92 13.13 -15.81
CA VAL A 329 18.95 13.27 -14.71
C VAL A 329 19.21 12.26 -13.62
N LYS A 330 19.41 10.97 -13.98
CA LYS A 330 19.75 9.90 -13.04
C LYS A 330 21.05 10.19 -12.30
N ASP A 331 22.10 10.61 -13.02
CA ASP A 331 23.42 10.88 -12.43
C ASP A 331 23.36 12.08 -11.48
N ARG A 332 22.63 13.16 -11.86
CA ARG A 332 22.38 14.30 -10.97
C ARG A 332 21.65 13.88 -9.69
N LYS A 333 20.60 13.06 -9.82
CA LYS A 333 19.84 12.56 -8.69
C LYS A 333 20.69 11.68 -7.77
N ASN A 334 21.52 10.82 -8.35
CA ASN A 334 22.43 9.96 -7.60
C ASN A 334 23.48 10.78 -6.84
N LEU A 335 24.05 11.81 -7.49
CA LEU A 335 24.97 12.75 -6.86
C LEU A 335 24.34 13.40 -5.62
N LEU A 336 23.10 13.91 -5.72
CA LEU A 336 22.40 14.54 -4.60
C LEU A 336 22.10 13.53 -3.47
N SER A 337 21.77 12.30 -3.82
CA SER A 337 21.49 11.25 -2.82
C SER A 337 22.75 10.78 -2.10
N CYS A 338 23.91 10.78 -2.78
CA CYS A 338 25.19 10.32 -2.26
C CYS A 338 26.08 11.44 -1.73
N ALA A 339 25.59 12.68 -1.68
CA ALA A 339 26.38 13.84 -1.25
C ALA A 339 26.96 13.62 0.14
N LYS A 340 28.28 13.80 0.26
CA LYS A 340 29.08 13.46 1.46
C LYS A 340 28.53 14.11 2.74
N ASN A 341 28.25 15.41 2.68
CA ASN A 341 27.74 16.13 3.84
C ASN A 341 26.33 15.71 4.27
N LYS A 342 25.50 15.17 3.35
CA LYS A 342 24.23 14.53 3.73
C LYS A 342 24.46 13.26 4.54
N LEU A 343 25.36 12.41 4.07
CA LEU A 343 25.67 11.15 4.72
C LEU A 343 26.37 11.37 6.08
N LEU A 344 27.26 12.37 6.17
CA LEU A 344 27.86 12.79 7.44
C LEU A 344 26.81 13.27 8.43
N ALA A 345 25.90 14.13 8.03
CA ALA A 345 24.82 14.62 8.90
C ALA A 345 23.92 13.47 9.38
N ALA A 346 23.60 12.50 8.51
CA ALA A 346 22.84 11.33 8.90
C ALA A 346 23.63 10.43 9.89
N THR A 347 24.91 10.23 9.65
CA THR A 347 25.78 9.47 10.55
C THR A 347 25.81 10.12 11.94
N GLU A 348 25.96 11.45 12.01
CA GLU A 348 25.94 12.20 13.26
C GLU A 348 24.61 12.09 14.03
N LEU A 349 23.50 12.17 13.31
CA LEU A 349 22.16 11.97 13.90
C LEU A 349 22.02 10.58 14.51
N ILE A 350 22.50 9.55 13.82
CA ILE A 350 22.38 8.15 14.26
C ILE A 350 23.32 7.86 15.42
N THR A 351 24.60 8.26 15.31
CA THR A 351 25.64 7.86 16.27
C THR A 351 25.69 8.73 17.52
N LYS A 352 25.44 10.04 17.39
CA LYS A 352 25.58 10.99 18.49
C LYS A 352 24.26 11.43 19.09
N LYS A 353 23.26 11.72 18.24
CA LYS A 353 22.01 12.34 18.71
C LYS A 353 20.97 11.32 19.16
N HIS A 354 20.87 10.17 18.48
CA HIS A 354 19.89 9.13 18.72
C HIS A 354 20.49 7.72 18.78
N PRO A 355 21.54 7.47 19.58
CA PRO A 355 22.32 6.22 19.50
C PRO A 355 21.54 4.96 19.91
N SER A 356 20.48 5.10 20.71
CA SER A 356 19.70 3.99 21.26
C SER A 356 18.24 4.00 20.80
N GLU A 357 17.87 4.88 19.86
CA GLU A 357 16.50 4.95 19.35
C GLU A 357 16.34 4.18 18.04
N ARG A 358 15.20 3.55 17.84
CA ARG A 358 14.87 2.94 16.55
C ARG A 358 14.74 4.03 15.49
N ILE A 359 15.70 4.05 14.58
CA ILE A 359 15.80 5.02 13.48
C ILE A 359 15.48 4.36 12.17
N MET A 360 14.71 5.04 11.33
CA MET A 360 14.47 4.66 9.96
C MET A 360 15.05 5.71 9.03
N VAL A 361 15.95 5.29 8.15
CA VAL A 361 16.54 6.15 7.13
C VAL A 361 15.92 5.85 5.78
N PHE A 362 15.48 6.88 5.08
CA PHE A 362 14.91 6.79 3.73
C PHE A 362 15.83 7.42 2.71
N SER A 363 16.15 6.66 1.68
CA SER A 363 16.82 7.16 0.49
C SER A 363 16.23 6.56 -0.79
N GLU A 364 16.64 7.06 -1.93
CA GLU A 364 16.14 6.61 -3.24
C GLU A 364 17.12 5.72 -4.00
N THR A 365 18.37 5.64 -3.56
CA THR A 365 19.39 4.84 -4.23
C THR A 365 20.02 3.82 -3.27
N ILE A 366 20.32 2.63 -3.78
CA ILE A 366 21.02 1.61 -3.00
C ILE A 366 22.44 2.10 -2.67
N GLU A 367 23.08 2.80 -3.60
CA GLU A 367 24.43 3.32 -3.43
C GLU A 367 24.55 4.28 -2.22
N SER A 368 23.61 5.22 -2.07
CA SER A 368 23.64 6.16 -0.93
C SER A 368 23.49 5.45 0.42
N ILE A 369 22.67 4.42 0.47
CA ILE A 369 22.43 3.64 1.67
C ILE A 369 23.63 2.74 2.01
N GLN A 370 24.29 2.15 1.00
CA GLN A 370 25.52 1.37 1.21
C GLN A 370 26.65 2.24 1.73
N ARG A 371 26.87 3.43 1.14
CA ARG A 371 27.85 4.39 1.63
C ARG A 371 27.54 4.83 3.07
N LEU A 372 26.28 5.06 3.40
CA LEU A 372 25.90 5.39 4.77
C LEU A 372 26.18 4.22 5.72
N GLN A 373 25.88 2.97 5.29
CA GLN A 373 26.17 1.78 6.09
C GLN A 373 27.67 1.65 6.37
N GLU A 374 28.54 1.85 5.36
CA GLU A 374 29.98 1.84 5.52
C GLU A 374 30.45 2.91 6.53
N MET A 375 29.89 4.13 6.46
CA MET A 375 30.24 5.22 7.40
C MET A 375 29.80 4.88 8.83
N LEU A 376 28.61 4.28 9.01
CA LEU A 376 28.14 3.83 10.32
C LEU A 376 29.00 2.70 10.87
N GLN A 377 29.38 1.74 10.03
CA GLN A 377 30.23 0.62 10.40
C GLN A 377 31.62 1.10 10.83
N ASN A 378 32.21 2.07 10.10
CA ASN A 378 33.45 2.72 10.49
C ASN A 378 33.36 3.49 11.82
N SER A 379 32.15 3.89 12.21
CA SER A 379 31.89 4.53 13.53
C SER A 379 31.48 3.52 14.61
N GLY A 380 31.61 2.22 14.36
CA GLY A 380 31.24 1.16 15.30
C GLY A 380 29.73 0.94 15.46
N THR A 381 28.90 1.53 14.59
CA THR A 381 27.43 1.42 14.68
C THR A 381 26.89 0.40 13.68
N ARG A 382 26.26 -0.65 14.20
CA ARG A 382 25.58 -1.66 13.36
C ARG A 382 24.31 -1.11 12.75
N SER A 383 24.11 -1.35 11.47
CA SER A 383 22.91 -1.00 10.73
C SER A 383 22.61 -2.05 9.66
N GLU A 384 21.35 -2.17 9.26
CA GLU A 384 20.91 -3.12 8.25
C GLU A 384 20.16 -2.41 7.12
N ILE A 385 20.35 -2.92 5.89
CA ILE A 385 19.70 -2.39 4.70
C ILE A 385 18.47 -3.23 4.35
N ILE A 386 17.35 -2.56 4.09
CA ILE A 386 16.14 -3.19 3.58
C ILE A 386 15.75 -2.61 2.21
N HIS A 387 15.59 -3.50 1.20
CA HIS A 387 15.21 -3.11 -0.16
C HIS A 387 14.34 -4.19 -0.83
N ALA A 388 13.69 -3.87 -1.96
CA ALA A 388 12.71 -4.72 -2.63
C ALA A 388 13.26 -6.08 -3.09
N LYS A 389 14.56 -6.17 -3.40
CA LYS A 389 15.20 -7.39 -3.89
C LYS A 389 15.49 -8.44 -2.79
N LEU A 390 15.33 -8.09 -1.50
CA LEU A 390 15.54 -9.03 -0.40
C LEU A 390 14.44 -10.09 -0.38
N LYS A 391 14.82 -11.35 -0.12
CA LYS A 391 13.87 -12.45 0.09
C LYS A 391 13.02 -12.20 1.34
N SER A 392 11.77 -12.66 1.36
CA SER A 392 10.84 -12.44 2.46
C SER A 392 11.39 -12.88 3.83
N LYS A 393 12.03 -14.06 3.90
CA LYS A 393 12.65 -14.58 5.13
C LYS A 393 13.76 -13.67 5.68
N GLN A 394 14.64 -13.17 4.80
CA GLN A 394 15.73 -12.25 5.19
C GLN A 394 15.16 -10.93 5.73
N ARG A 395 14.16 -10.40 5.04
CA ARG A 395 13.48 -9.17 5.45
C ARG A 395 12.81 -9.31 6.81
N GLN A 396 12.15 -10.44 7.06
CA GLN A 396 11.52 -10.71 8.35
C GLN A 396 12.55 -10.84 9.47
N LYS A 397 13.71 -11.48 9.21
CA LYS A 397 14.82 -11.56 10.17
C LYS A 397 15.32 -10.17 10.56
N ILE A 398 15.62 -9.32 9.56
CA ILE A 398 16.07 -7.92 9.79
C ILE A 398 15.06 -7.16 10.67
N LEU A 399 13.77 -7.26 10.38
CA LEU A 399 12.73 -6.56 11.15
C LEU A 399 12.60 -7.10 12.58
N THR A 400 12.86 -8.38 12.82
CA THR A 400 12.82 -8.99 14.15
C THR A 400 14.02 -8.60 15.01
N GLU A 401 15.18 -8.44 14.39
CA GLU A 401 16.44 -8.02 15.05
C GLU A 401 16.49 -6.52 15.28
N TRP A 402 15.76 -5.73 14.50
CA TRP A 402 15.75 -4.27 14.62
C TRP A 402 15.18 -3.79 15.95
N GLY A 403 15.96 -2.96 16.65
CA GLY A 403 15.69 -2.47 17.99
C GLY A 403 16.14 -3.42 19.11
N LYS A 404 16.86 -4.52 18.74
CA LYS A 404 17.50 -5.46 19.66
C LYS A 404 18.99 -5.53 19.36
N GLU A 405 19.32 -5.97 18.15
CA GLU A 405 20.70 -6.16 17.69
C GLU A 405 21.28 -4.91 17.03
N PHE A 406 20.44 -4.07 16.46
CA PHE A 406 20.79 -2.80 15.82
C PHE A 406 19.61 -1.84 15.87
N PHE A 407 19.88 -0.52 15.77
CA PHE A 407 18.84 0.52 15.91
C PHE A 407 18.59 1.29 14.62
N ALA A 408 19.54 1.35 13.68
CA ALA A 408 19.40 2.06 12.40
C ALA A 408 19.00 1.12 11.28
N LEU A 409 17.78 1.26 10.74
CA LEU A 409 17.30 0.56 9.56
C LEU A 409 17.35 1.48 8.35
N LEU A 410 18.13 1.09 7.33
CA LEU A 410 18.37 1.87 6.13
C LEU A 410 17.49 1.35 4.99
N SER A 411 16.61 2.20 4.43
CA SER A 411 15.58 1.76 3.49
C SER A 411 15.67 2.46 2.13
N VAL A 412 15.54 1.66 1.06
CA VAL A 412 15.40 2.13 -0.33
C VAL A 412 14.06 1.67 -0.87
N HIS A 413 13.15 2.60 -1.20
CA HIS A 413 11.84 2.35 -1.84
C HIS A 413 10.93 1.28 -1.20
N THR A 414 11.32 0.64 -0.09
CA THR A 414 10.78 -0.67 0.29
C THR A 414 9.65 -0.62 1.30
N LEU A 415 9.52 0.48 2.05
CA LEU A 415 8.54 0.56 3.14
C LEU A 415 7.12 0.91 2.70
N GLU A 416 6.89 0.99 1.41
CA GLU A 416 5.54 0.92 0.85
C GLU A 416 4.87 -0.44 1.10
N ILE A 417 5.67 -1.46 1.52
CA ILE A 417 5.21 -2.83 1.70
C ILE A 417 4.81 -3.03 3.17
N GLY A 418 3.53 -2.90 3.48
CA GLY A 418 2.77 -3.59 4.52
C GLY A 418 3.34 -3.85 5.93
N TYR A 419 4.58 -3.42 6.26
CA TYR A 419 5.15 -3.64 7.58
C TYR A 419 4.66 -2.59 8.57
N ASP A 420 4.11 -3.08 9.68
CA ASP A 420 3.71 -2.26 10.81
C ASP A 420 4.90 -2.14 11.78
N VAL A 421 5.43 -0.93 11.94
CA VAL A 421 6.57 -0.65 12.82
C VAL A 421 6.27 0.60 13.67
N PRO A 422 5.31 0.52 14.59
CA PRO A 422 4.84 1.68 15.35
C PRO A 422 5.91 2.25 16.30
N GLU A 423 6.91 1.47 16.69
CA GLU A 423 7.94 1.82 17.66
C GLU A 423 8.99 2.81 17.13
N VAL A 424 8.98 3.15 15.84
CA VAL A 424 9.92 4.12 15.26
C VAL A 424 9.57 5.53 15.69
N ARG A 425 10.49 6.19 16.39
CA ARG A 425 10.33 7.60 16.81
C ARG A 425 11.06 8.58 15.91
N VAL A 426 12.15 8.14 15.28
CA VAL A 426 13.04 8.98 14.50
C VAL A 426 13.10 8.49 13.05
N ALA A 427 12.87 9.39 12.12
CA ALA A 427 13.10 9.15 10.71
C ALA A 427 14.09 10.16 10.15
N ILE A 428 14.97 9.71 9.24
CA ILE A 428 15.89 10.56 8.51
C ILE A 428 15.60 10.42 7.02
N ILE A 429 15.24 11.52 6.40
CA ILE A 429 14.96 11.59 4.96
C ILE A 429 16.18 12.19 4.26
N LEU A 430 16.97 11.35 3.59
CA LEU A 430 18.12 11.77 2.78
C LEU A 430 17.70 12.15 1.37
N ALA A 431 16.79 11.41 0.79
CA ALA A 431 16.19 11.69 -0.51
C ALA A 431 14.76 11.17 -0.51
N SER A 432 13.88 11.86 -1.21
CA SER A 432 12.49 11.47 -1.34
C SER A 432 12.03 11.64 -2.77
N THR A 433 11.13 10.75 -3.17
CA THR A 433 10.44 10.83 -4.44
C THR A 433 9.63 12.13 -4.57
N SER A 434 9.39 12.56 -5.80
CA SER A 434 8.45 13.64 -6.11
C SER A 434 6.99 13.25 -5.82
N ASN A 435 6.71 11.96 -5.67
CA ASN A 435 5.36 11.45 -5.45
C ASN A 435 4.90 11.70 -4.00
N MET A 436 3.95 12.63 -3.83
CA MET A 436 3.37 13.01 -2.54
C MET A 436 2.76 11.80 -1.79
N ASN A 437 2.12 10.89 -2.52
CA ASN A 437 1.48 9.71 -1.92
C ASN A 437 2.50 8.81 -1.21
N GLN A 438 3.68 8.63 -1.83
CA GLN A 438 4.77 7.85 -1.22
C GLN A 438 5.32 8.55 0.03
N ILE A 439 5.43 9.89 0.01
CA ILE A 439 5.86 10.66 1.18
C ILE A 439 4.86 10.47 2.33
N VAL A 440 3.57 10.65 2.06
CA VAL A 440 2.50 10.46 3.06
C VAL A 440 2.47 9.03 3.60
N GLN A 441 2.66 8.03 2.75
CA GLN A 441 2.72 6.63 3.19
C GLN A 441 3.94 6.35 4.09
N ARG A 442 5.11 6.91 3.77
CA ARG A 442 6.32 6.79 4.60
C ARG A 442 6.11 7.45 5.95
N ILE A 443 5.64 8.70 5.96
CA ILE A 443 5.31 9.44 7.20
C ILE A 443 4.28 8.68 8.02
N GLY A 444 3.20 8.23 7.39
CA GLY A 444 2.12 7.51 8.04
C GLY A 444 2.54 6.22 8.76
N ARG A 445 3.70 5.65 8.44
CA ARG A 445 4.27 4.52 9.19
C ARG A 445 5.02 4.97 10.42
N ILE A 446 5.67 6.14 10.35
CA ILE A 446 6.48 6.68 11.43
C ILE A 446 5.60 7.29 12.52
N ILE A 447 4.48 7.91 12.15
CA ILE A 447 3.58 8.61 13.07
C ILE A 447 2.54 7.70 13.75
N ARG A 448 2.59 6.40 13.57
CA ARG A 448 1.73 5.47 14.31
C ARG A 448 1.96 5.57 15.80
N ILE A 449 0.87 5.48 16.56
CA ILE A 449 0.93 5.51 18.02
C ILE A 449 1.54 4.22 18.53
N TYR A 450 2.38 4.38 19.52
CA TYR A 450 2.94 3.34 20.36
C TYR A 450 3.01 3.89 21.80
N GLU A 451 3.00 3.05 22.78
CA GLU A 451 3.06 3.43 24.20
C GLU A 451 4.21 4.40 24.46
N GLY A 452 3.91 5.55 25.06
CA GLY A 452 4.88 6.62 25.33
C GLY A 452 5.35 7.40 24.09
N LYS A 453 4.71 7.27 22.94
CA LYS A 453 5.05 8.00 21.71
C LYS A 453 4.00 9.06 21.38
N GLU A 454 4.25 10.27 21.80
CA GLU A 454 3.40 11.43 21.47
C GLU A 454 3.85 12.15 20.20
N THR A 455 5.16 12.13 19.92
CA THR A 455 5.77 12.81 18.78
C THR A 455 6.60 11.85 17.93
N ALA A 456 6.75 12.18 16.66
CA ALA A 456 7.64 11.51 15.71
C ALA A 456 8.57 12.55 15.08
N LEU A 457 9.86 12.41 15.26
CA LEU A 457 10.88 13.32 14.73
C LEU A 457 11.24 12.91 13.29
N ILE A 458 11.14 13.85 12.36
CA ILE A 458 11.42 13.62 10.94
C ILE A 458 12.50 14.59 10.49
N TYR A 459 13.75 14.13 10.46
CA TYR A 459 14.86 14.92 9.95
C TYR A 459 14.85 14.91 8.43
N SER A 460 14.75 16.09 7.81
CA SER A 460 14.90 16.25 6.37
C SER A 460 16.28 16.83 6.09
N VAL A 461 17.22 15.98 5.69
CA VAL A 461 18.58 16.41 5.31
C VAL A 461 18.56 16.81 3.84
N TYR A 462 18.73 18.10 3.55
CA TYR A 462 18.61 18.63 2.21
C TYR A 462 19.77 19.53 1.83
N LEU A 463 20.06 19.58 0.55
CA LEU A 463 21.13 20.42 -0.04
C LEU A 463 20.59 21.79 -0.44
N SER A 464 21.19 22.86 0.09
CA SER A 464 20.87 24.21 -0.37
C SER A 464 21.24 24.40 -1.84
N ASP A 465 20.58 25.35 -2.49
CA ASP A 465 20.82 25.74 -3.89
C ASP A 465 20.71 24.60 -4.92
N THR A 466 19.96 23.54 -4.57
CA THR A 466 19.67 22.42 -5.46
C THR A 466 18.17 22.12 -5.51
N SER A 467 17.77 21.24 -6.43
CA SER A 467 16.40 20.73 -6.51
C SER A 467 15.92 19.99 -5.25
N ASP A 468 16.84 19.60 -4.40
CA ASP A 468 16.57 18.81 -3.19
C ASP A 468 15.70 19.55 -2.15
N ILE A 469 15.70 20.89 -2.17
CA ILE A 469 14.80 21.71 -1.31
C ILE A 469 13.31 21.39 -1.56
N GLY A 470 12.96 20.89 -2.74
CA GLY A 470 11.62 20.43 -3.07
C GLY A 470 11.14 19.29 -2.17
N THR A 471 12.05 18.42 -1.73
CA THR A 471 11.75 17.33 -0.77
C THR A 471 11.25 17.88 0.56
N LEU A 472 11.92 18.88 1.12
CA LEU A 472 11.48 19.53 2.36
C LEU A 472 10.11 20.20 2.21
N LYS A 473 9.88 20.90 1.10
CA LYS A 473 8.58 21.56 0.84
C LYS A 473 7.43 20.54 0.77
N ARG A 474 7.63 19.43 0.05
CA ARG A 474 6.65 18.33 -0.03
C ARG A 474 6.42 17.65 1.32
N LEU A 475 7.49 17.44 2.09
CA LEU A 475 7.39 16.83 3.42
C LEU A 475 6.57 17.71 4.38
N LYS A 476 6.82 19.01 4.42
CA LYS A 476 6.05 19.97 5.21
C LYS A 476 4.58 20.01 4.78
N LYS A 477 4.30 20.00 3.47
CA LYS A 477 2.93 19.92 2.95
C LYS A 477 2.23 18.61 3.36
N ALA A 478 2.95 17.49 3.34
CA ALA A 478 2.41 16.17 3.70
C ALA A 478 2.09 16.03 5.20
N THR A 479 2.82 16.73 6.05
CA THR A 479 2.62 16.72 7.52
C THR A 479 1.72 17.85 8.00
N ASP A 480 1.30 18.76 7.12
CA ASP A 480 0.51 19.96 7.44
C ASP A 480 1.15 20.83 8.55
N THR A 481 2.49 20.75 8.65
CA THR A 481 3.27 21.60 9.55
C THR A 481 3.40 22.98 8.93
N ASP A 482 2.93 23.99 9.64
CA ASP A 482 2.73 25.38 9.23
C ASP A 482 3.84 25.95 8.31
N GLN A 483 3.40 26.56 7.20
CA GLN A 483 4.25 27.30 6.27
C GLN A 483 4.77 28.65 6.87
N LYS A 484 4.42 28.99 8.11
CA LYS A 484 4.72 30.32 8.69
C LYS A 484 6.19 30.63 8.92
N ASP A 485 7.06 29.61 8.99
CA ASP A 485 8.49 29.84 9.32
C ASP A 485 9.41 30.08 8.12
N ILE A 486 8.92 30.03 6.88
CA ILE A 486 9.77 30.25 5.68
C ILE A 486 9.66 31.69 5.15
N SER A 487 8.58 32.40 5.43
CA SER A 487 8.36 33.77 4.90
C SER A 487 9.18 34.87 5.59
N ASN A 488 9.75 34.63 6.76
CA ASN A 488 10.47 35.65 7.52
C ASN A 488 11.99 35.74 7.25
N LYS A 489 12.53 34.97 6.31
CA LYS A 489 13.94 35.08 5.86
C LYS A 489 14.14 35.50 4.40
N GLU A 490 13.09 35.68 3.62
CA GLU A 490 13.16 36.11 2.22
C GLU A 490 12.88 37.62 2.02
N GLY A 491 12.84 38.39 3.09
CA GLY A 491 12.57 39.83 3.06
C GLY A 491 13.82 40.70 2.95
N SER A 492 14.79 40.38 2.08
CA SER A 492 15.79 41.35 1.57
C SER A 492 16.54 40.72 0.39
N ASN A 493 15.98 40.81 -0.79
CA ASN A 493 16.67 41.05 -2.07
C ASN A 493 15.64 40.97 -3.20
N THR A 494 15.04 42.10 -3.49
CA THR A 494 14.37 42.38 -4.75
C THR A 494 15.47 42.66 -5.77
N ASP A 495 15.77 41.70 -6.65
CA ASP A 495 15.90 41.90 -8.09
C ASP A 495 16.25 40.55 -8.76
N GLY A 496 15.56 40.21 -9.86
CA GLY A 496 15.94 39.02 -10.64
C GLY A 496 14.85 37.97 -10.88
N GLY A 497 13.60 38.39 -10.96
CA GLY A 497 12.51 37.48 -11.35
C GLY A 497 12.50 37.24 -12.86
N ARG A 498 12.77 36.00 -13.27
CA ARG A 498 12.24 35.25 -14.45
C ARG A 498 13.02 33.98 -14.80
N LYS A 499 14.25 33.81 -14.28
CA LYS A 499 15.11 32.63 -14.61
C LYS A 499 14.92 31.39 -13.68
N SER A 500 14.19 31.51 -12.58
CA SER A 500 14.10 30.45 -11.56
C SER A 500 12.93 29.46 -11.74
N GLN A 501 11.96 29.78 -12.59
CA GLN A 501 10.76 28.94 -12.77
C GLN A 501 10.99 27.71 -13.65
N MET A 502 11.94 27.78 -14.59
CA MET A 502 12.21 26.69 -15.55
C MET A 502 12.94 25.48 -14.93
N ASN A 503 13.70 25.71 -13.84
CA ASN A 503 14.40 24.60 -13.13
C ASN A 503 13.53 23.90 -12.07
N ARG A 504 12.41 24.49 -11.65
CA ARG A 504 11.54 23.92 -10.60
C ARG A 504 10.63 22.78 -11.10
N ASN A 505 10.30 22.78 -12.39
CA ASN A 505 9.38 21.79 -12.98
C ASN A 505 10.05 20.50 -13.44
N LEU A 506 11.39 20.44 -13.48
CA LEU A 506 12.13 19.27 -13.98
C LEU A 506 12.17 18.09 -13.01
N ASP A 507 12.04 18.35 -11.71
CA ASP A 507 12.10 17.29 -10.70
C ASP A 507 10.73 16.71 -10.31
N GLU A 508 9.63 17.33 -10.74
CA GLU A 508 8.26 16.88 -10.42
C GLU A 508 7.77 15.70 -11.28
N TYR A 509 8.46 15.39 -12.39
CA TYR A 509 7.94 14.48 -13.41
C TYR A 509 8.73 13.19 -13.61
N ILE A 510 9.72 12.89 -12.76
CA ILE A 510 10.53 11.68 -12.95
C ILE A 510 10.02 10.57 -12.04
N PHE A 511 9.00 9.90 -12.51
CA PHE A 511 8.70 8.47 -12.35
C PHE A 511 7.59 8.04 -13.31
#